data_c7b798656e694a8bca8d6c361d922d59
#
_entry.id   c7b798656e694a8bca8d6c361d922d59
#
_cell.length_a   1.000
_cell.length_b   1.000
_cell.length_c   1.000
_cell.angle_alpha   90.00
_cell.angle_beta   90.00
_cell.angle_gamma   90.00
#
_symmetry.space_group_name_H-M   'P 1'
#
loop_
_entity.id
_entity.type
_entity.pdbx_description
1 polymer ?
#
loop_
_entity_poly.entity_id
_entity_poly.type
_entity_poly.pdbx_seq_one_letter_code
_entity_poly.pdbx_strand_id
1 'polypeptide(L)'
;LREAFQFLAWFQAVDRMWATGGALDQIDRLLQPYYDADVAAGRITDDQEVVWFIASLFFNDTHYSQIGGQGPDGTDLTSKMSFLVLDAMHQLGIPCNIALRVWDGMNMDLLRKAVENHVTDGTGVSFALSKGLDEGFMRQGHPVELARMRAKVGCNWTALPGIEYPLQDVTRLCLITPLLMGLDELMALPESERTLDYLWERYRTHLAFSVDALKEGKDYHMERHARSFPEIVLNLFCHGPVERGLDAAAGGVDIVDLAVDGIGLATV
;
A
#
# COMPACT_ATOMS: atom_id res chain seq x y z
N LEU A 1 15.28 19.32 -7.40
CA LEU A 1 15.15 17.87 -7.20
C LEU A 1 15.88 17.40 -5.94
N ARG A 2 17.13 17.77 -5.73
CA ARG A 2 17.93 17.36 -4.57
C ARG A 2 17.24 17.69 -3.24
N GLU A 3 16.69 18.89 -3.08
CA GLU A 3 15.96 19.32 -1.88
C GLU A 3 14.68 18.51 -1.68
N ALA A 4 14.01 18.10 -2.76
CA ALA A 4 12.84 17.23 -2.68
C ALA A 4 13.21 15.84 -2.14
N PHE A 5 14.31 15.24 -2.60
CA PHE A 5 14.83 13.99 -2.04
C PHE A 5 15.25 14.15 -0.57
N GLN A 6 15.90 15.26 -0.23
CA GLN A 6 16.28 15.53 1.16
C GLN A 6 15.06 15.67 2.08
N PHE A 7 14.00 16.31 1.60
CA PHE A 7 12.75 16.42 2.34
C PHE A 7 12.11 15.06 2.57
N LEU A 8 12.05 14.22 1.54
CA LEU A 8 11.55 12.84 1.66
C LEU A 8 12.36 12.02 2.68
N ALA A 9 13.68 12.12 2.65
CA ALA A 9 14.55 11.41 3.61
C ALA A 9 14.31 11.88 5.06
N TRP A 10 14.11 13.18 5.28
CA TRP A 10 13.79 13.72 6.59
C TRP A 10 12.39 13.29 7.05
N PHE A 11 11.41 13.35 6.15
CA PHE A 11 10.06 12.89 6.46
C PHE A 11 10.06 11.41 6.88
N GLN A 12 10.71 10.55 6.12
CA GLN A 12 10.85 9.14 6.47
C GLN A 12 11.49 8.94 7.85
N ALA A 13 12.57 9.68 8.15
CA ALA A 13 13.26 9.57 9.43
C ALA A 13 12.35 9.98 10.62
N VAL A 14 11.51 11.01 10.43
CA VAL A 14 10.56 11.46 11.46
C VAL A 14 9.39 10.47 11.59
N ASP A 15 8.83 10.03 10.47
CA ASP A 15 7.69 9.10 10.43
C ASP A 15 8.03 7.77 11.13
N ARG A 16 9.22 7.23 10.89
CA ARG A 16 9.70 6.01 11.58
C ARG A 16 9.81 6.12 13.09
N MET A 17 10.02 7.30 13.62
CA MET A 17 10.07 7.49 15.08
C MET A 17 8.68 7.40 15.73
N TRP A 18 7.62 7.65 14.97
CA TRP A 18 6.26 7.83 15.50
C TRP A 18 5.25 6.83 14.90
N ALA A 19 5.58 6.22 13.77
CA ALA A 19 4.72 5.26 13.10
C ALA A 19 5.54 4.06 12.61
N THR A 20 4.90 2.93 12.43
CA THR A 20 5.55 1.66 12.08
C THR A 20 5.80 1.47 10.58
N GLY A 21 5.43 2.40 9.74
CA GLY A 21 5.67 2.33 8.31
C GLY A 21 4.98 3.42 7.54
N GLY A 22 5.76 4.24 6.87
CA GLY A 22 5.28 5.20 5.90
C GLY A 22 5.31 4.66 4.47
N ALA A 23 4.66 5.36 3.57
CA ALA A 23 4.75 5.13 2.14
C ALA A 23 5.01 6.46 1.44
N LEU A 24 5.75 6.39 0.33
CA LEU A 24 6.16 7.58 -0.43
C LEU A 24 5.22 7.89 -1.61
N ASP A 25 4.01 7.35 -1.60
CA ASP A 25 3.06 7.52 -2.69
C ASP A 25 3.67 7.12 -4.05
N GLN A 26 3.31 7.81 -5.09
CA GLN A 26 3.77 7.63 -6.46
C GLN A 26 4.99 8.51 -6.72
N ILE A 27 6.15 8.00 -6.30
CA ILE A 27 7.41 8.75 -6.24
C ILE A 27 7.84 9.33 -7.61
N ASP A 28 7.62 8.59 -8.70
CA ASP A 28 7.98 9.05 -10.04
C ASP A 28 7.16 10.27 -10.48
N ARG A 29 5.84 10.24 -10.26
CA ARG A 29 4.94 11.35 -10.56
C ARG A 29 5.26 12.59 -9.73
N LEU A 30 5.49 12.38 -8.43
CA LEU A 30 5.75 13.49 -7.50
C LEU A 30 7.08 14.19 -7.77
N LEU A 31 8.09 13.46 -8.20
CA LEU A 31 9.43 13.99 -8.43
C LEU A 31 9.69 14.46 -9.86
N GLN A 32 8.89 14.03 -10.84
CA GLN A 32 9.07 14.42 -12.24
C GLN A 32 9.09 15.94 -12.47
N PRO A 33 8.19 16.76 -11.89
CA PRO A 33 8.23 18.20 -12.08
C PRO A 33 9.53 18.86 -11.58
N TYR A 34 10.10 18.35 -10.50
CA TYR A 34 11.39 18.84 -9.99
C TYR A 34 12.55 18.45 -10.90
N TYR A 35 12.51 17.22 -11.45
CA TYR A 35 13.47 16.78 -12.45
C TYR A 35 13.42 17.67 -13.69
N ASP A 36 12.24 17.90 -14.27
CA ASP A 36 12.08 18.72 -15.46
C ASP A 36 12.58 20.15 -15.24
N ALA A 37 12.25 20.74 -14.11
CA ALA A 37 12.69 22.10 -13.77
C ALA A 37 14.23 22.20 -13.61
N ASP A 38 14.87 21.18 -13.04
CA ASP A 38 16.32 21.17 -12.84
C ASP A 38 17.07 20.87 -14.14
N VAL A 39 16.54 20.02 -15.02
CA VAL A 39 17.08 19.78 -16.36
C VAL A 39 16.95 21.06 -17.21
N ALA A 40 15.77 21.69 -17.22
CA ALA A 40 15.55 22.93 -17.96
C ALA A 40 16.46 24.08 -17.50
N ALA A 41 16.82 24.12 -16.24
CA ALA A 41 17.73 25.09 -15.65
C ALA A 41 19.22 24.71 -15.80
N GLY A 42 19.54 23.57 -16.41
CA GLY A 42 20.90 23.04 -16.55
C GLY A 42 21.57 22.64 -15.23
N ARG A 43 20.78 22.40 -14.18
CA ARG A 43 21.31 21.92 -12.88
C ARG A 43 21.54 20.41 -12.89
N ILE A 44 20.79 19.66 -13.67
CA ILE A 44 20.99 18.24 -13.94
C ILE A 44 21.39 18.11 -15.40
N THR A 45 22.59 17.57 -15.63
CA THR A 45 23.16 17.32 -16.98
C THR A 45 23.44 15.85 -17.22
N ASP A 46 23.35 15.02 -16.17
CA ASP A 46 23.57 13.58 -16.21
C ASP A 46 22.50 12.88 -15.37
N ASP A 47 21.74 12.00 -15.99
CA ASP A 47 20.71 11.19 -15.32
C ASP A 47 21.28 10.27 -14.24
N GLN A 48 22.56 9.91 -14.33
CA GLN A 48 23.22 9.08 -13.32
C GLN A 48 23.26 9.77 -11.95
N GLU A 49 23.32 11.09 -11.88
CA GLU A 49 23.22 11.82 -10.62
C GLU A 49 21.84 11.59 -9.95
N VAL A 50 20.79 11.59 -10.75
CA VAL A 50 19.42 11.33 -10.26
C VAL A 50 19.26 9.88 -9.79
N VAL A 51 19.82 8.93 -10.52
CA VAL A 51 19.87 7.52 -10.11
C VAL A 51 20.53 7.37 -8.74
N TRP A 52 21.63 8.09 -8.47
CA TRP A 52 22.28 8.07 -7.15
C TRP A 52 21.44 8.70 -6.05
N PHE A 53 20.68 9.75 -6.31
CA PHE A 53 19.75 10.31 -5.33
C PHE A 53 18.66 9.30 -4.97
N ILE A 54 18.07 8.64 -5.96
CA ILE A 54 17.07 7.58 -5.74
C ILE A 54 17.66 6.41 -4.97
N ALA A 55 18.83 5.92 -5.40
CA ALA A 55 19.53 4.83 -4.73
C ALA A 55 19.88 5.16 -3.27
N SER A 56 20.30 6.39 -3.00
CA SER A 56 20.57 6.86 -1.64
C SER A 56 19.32 6.85 -0.77
N LEU A 57 18.17 7.27 -1.30
CA LEU A 57 16.89 7.22 -0.58
C LEU A 57 16.52 5.77 -0.26
N PHE A 58 16.59 4.86 -1.22
CA PHE A 58 16.22 3.46 -1.06
C PHE A 58 17.21 2.68 -0.17
N PHE A 59 18.49 3.03 -0.21
CA PHE A 59 19.49 2.43 0.68
C PHE A 59 19.27 2.76 2.15
N ASN A 60 18.83 4.00 2.42
CA ASN A 60 18.50 4.42 3.79
C ASN A 60 17.19 3.80 4.27
N ASP A 61 16.23 3.67 3.37
CA ASP A 61 14.94 3.11 3.68
C ASP A 61 14.20 2.62 2.43
N THR A 62 13.73 1.37 2.48
CA THR A 62 12.96 0.74 1.42
C THR A 62 11.46 0.91 1.62
N HIS A 63 10.99 2.11 2.00
CA HIS A 63 9.56 2.41 2.15
C HIS A 63 8.76 2.04 0.92
N TYR A 64 7.50 1.68 1.14
CA TYR A 64 6.58 1.38 0.06
C TYR A 64 6.38 2.59 -0.84
N SER A 65 6.44 2.36 -2.13
CA SER A 65 6.20 3.37 -3.16
C SER A 65 5.66 2.73 -4.43
N GLN A 66 5.11 3.55 -5.30
CA GLN A 66 4.56 3.11 -6.59
C GLN A 66 5.16 3.93 -7.72
N ILE A 67 5.29 3.31 -8.89
CA ILE A 67 5.62 3.96 -10.16
C ILE A 67 4.62 3.57 -11.25
N GLY A 68 4.50 4.41 -12.28
CA GLY A 68 3.58 4.21 -13.40
C GLY A 68 2.10 4.23 -12.98
N GLY A 69 1.25 3.62 -13.78
CA GLY A 69 -0.19 3.56 -13.55
C GLY A 69 -0.98 4.58 -14.33
N GLN A 70 -2.24 4.76 -13.94
CA GLN A 70 -3.15 5.72 -14.57
C GLN A 70 -3.35 6.96 -13.70
N GLY A 71 -3.41 8.11 -14.34
CA GLY A 71 -3.96 9.33 -13.74
C GLY A 71 -5.47 9.25 -13.53
N PRO A 72 -6.05 10.18 -12.77
CA PRO A 72 -7.51 10.24 -12.57
C PRO A 72 -8.28 10.25 -13.88
N ASP A 73 -7.76 10.95 -14.89
CA ASP A 73 -8.32 11.09 -16.24
C ASP A 73 -8.06 9.88 -17.17
N GLY A 74 -7.35 8.86 -16.68
CA GLY A 74 -7.00 7.67 -17.46
C GLY A 74 -5.74 7.78 -18.30
N THR A 75 -4.98 8.87 -18.19
CA THR A 75 -3.68 9.02 -18.86
C THR A 75 -2.61 8.13 -18.24
N ASP A 76 -1.63 7.72 -19.06
CA ASP A 76 -0.47 6.99 -18.54
C ASP A 76 0.45 7.92 -17.75
N LEU A 77 0.82 7.52 -16.56
CA LEU A 77 1.68 8.27 -15.65
C LEU A 77 3.17 7.90 -15.78
N THR A 78 3.52 7.07 -16.77
CA THR A 78 4.91 6.76 -17.06
C THR A 78 5.69 8.02 -17.39
N SER A 79 6.79 8.22 -16.70
CA SER A 79 7.65 9.38 -16.85
C SER A 79 9.13 8.99 -16.94
N LYS A 80 10.01 9.96 -17.17
CA LYS A 80 11.45 9.73 -17.12
C LYS A 80 11.86 9.21 -15.73
N MET A 81 11.28 9.75 -14.67
CA MET A 81 11.55 9.30 -13.30
C MET A 81 11.18 7.85 -13.08
N SER A 82 10.14 7.32 -13.73
CA SER A 82 9.78 5.89 -13.64
C SER A 82 10.93 4.98 -14.09
N PHE A 83 11.61 5.35 -15.18
CA PHE A 83 12.78 4.61 -15.67
C PHE A 83 13.99 4.76 -14.76
N LEU A 84 14.22 5.97 -14.23
CA LEU A 84 15.35 6.22 -13.33
C LEU A 84 15.21 5.48 -11.99
N VAL A 85 13.97 5.29 -11.52
CA VAL A 85 13.70 4.44 -10.35
C VAL A 85 14.11 2.99 -10.62
N LEU A 86 13.77 2.45 -11.79
CA LEU A 86 14.20 1.09 -12.18
C LEU A 86 15.71 0.97 -12.34
N ASP A 87 16.37 2.01 -12.89
CA ASP A 87 17.84 2.04 -12.99
C ASP A 87 18.51 2.07 -11.61
N ALA A 88 17.95 2.83 -10.67
CA ALA A 88 18.45 2.88 -9.31
C ALA A 88 18.30 1.53 -8.59
N MET A 89 17.16 0.86 -8.74
CA MET A 89 16.94 -0.47 -8.18
C MET A 89 17.94 -1.49 -8.73
N HIS A 90 18.14 -1.47 -10.05
CA HIS A 90 19.09 -2.35 -10.73
C HIS A 90 20.53 -2.14 -10.23
N GLN A 91 20.98 -0.88 -10.20
CA GLN A 91 22.33 -0.56 -9.74
C GLN A 91 22.56 -0.82 -8.25
N LEU A 92 21.52 -0.64 -7.44
CA LEU A 92 21.58 -0.88 -5.99
C LEU A 92 21.65 -2.36 -5.65
N GLY A 93 20.99 -3.23 -6.42
CA GLY A 93 21.00 -4.68 -6.28
C GLY A 93 20.43 -5.20 -4.96
N ILE A 94 19.57 -4.42 -4.27
CA ILE A 94 18.90 -4.82 -3.06
C ILE A 94 17.37 -4.81 -3.25
N PRO A 95 16.61 -5.62 -2.49
CA PRO A 95 15.15 -5.57 -2.52
C PRO A 95 14.63 -4.19 -2.12
N CYS A 96 13.75 -3.62 -2.93
CA CYS A 96 13.04 -2.38 -2.64
C CYS A 96 11.53 -2.61 -2.70
N ASN A 97 10.79 -1.94 -1.83
CA ASN A 97 9.32 -2.08 -1.75
C ASN A 97 8.62 -1.19 -2.80
N ILE A 98 9.00 -1.32 -4.06
CA ILE A 98 8.44 -0.55 -5.17
C ILE A 98 7.40 -1.38 -5.92
N ALA A 99 6.24 -0.81 -6.19
CA ALA A 99 5.23 -1.40 -7.06
C ALA A 99 5.20 -0.72 -8.42
N LEU A 100 5.12 -1.50 -9.48
CA LEU A 100 4.74 -1.01 -10.80
C LEU A 100 3.24 -1.24 -10.98
N ARG A 101 2.48 -0.16 -11.21
CA ARG A 101 1.06 -0.25 -11.51
C ARG A 101 0.85 -0.60 -12.97
N VAL A 102 0.38 -1.85 -13.22
CA VAL A 102 0.20 -2.39 -14.58
C VAL A 102 -1.24 -2.21 -15.04
N TRP A 103 -1.43 -1.74 -16.27
CA TRP A 103 -2.73 -1.57 -16.91
C TRP A 103 -2.62 -1.68 -18.44
N ASP A 104 -3.75 -1.86 -19.14
CA ASP A 104 -3.77 -2.20 -20.56
C ASP A 104 -3.19 -1.11 -21.49
N GLY A 105 -3.19 0.16 -21.07
CA GLY A 105 -2.69 1.30 -21.85
C GLY A 105 -1.32 1.83 -21.41
N MET A 106 -0.60 1.12 -20.53
CA MET A 106 0.69 1.57 -20.01
C MET A 106 1.80 1.55 -21.06
N ASN A 107 2.84 2.32 -20.84
CA ASN A 107 4.07 2.26 -21.63
C ASN A 107 4.73 0.88 -21.53
N MET A 108 4.79 0.17 -22.66
CA MET A 108 5.33 -1.18 -22.71
C MET A 108 6.85 -1.25 -22.53
N ASP A 109 7.59 -0.17 -22.77
CA ASP A 109 9.04 -0.15 -22.53
C ASP A 109 9.33 -0.09 -21.03
N LEU A 110 8.49 0.59 -20.24
CA LEU A 110 8.59 0.57 -18.79
C LEU A 110 8.32 -0.84 -18.24
N LEU A 111 7.27 -1.51 -18.71
CA LEU A 111 6.96 -2.89 -18.30
C LEU A 111 8.11 -3.84 -18.67
N ARG A 112 8.63 -3.74 -19.90
CA ARG A 112 9.75 -4.58 -20.36
C ARG A 112 10.98 -4.40 -19.48
N LYS A 113 11.37 -3.15 -19.21
CA LYS A 113 12.50 -2.83 -18.33
C LYS A 113 12.31 -3.38 -16.92
N ALA A 114 11.12 -3.25 -16.36
CA ALA A 114 10.80 -3.79 -15.02
C ALA A 114 10.91 -5.32 -14.97
N VAL A 115 10.44 -6.01 -16.01
CA VAL A 115 10.55 -7.48 -16.12
C VAL A 115 12.02 -7.91 -16.32
N GLU A 116 12.76 -7.21 -17.16
CA GLU A 116 14.19 -7.48 -17.38
C GLU A 116 14.99 -7.34 -16.08
N ASN A 117 14.78 -6.26 -15.32
CA ASN A 117 15.41 -6.09 -14.01
C ASN A 117 15.04 -7.23 -13.06
N HIS A 118 13.74 -7.59 -13.00
CA HIS A 118 13.28 -8.67 -12.12
C HIS A 118 13.94 -10.01 -12.44
N VAL A 119 14.08 -10.35 -13.72
CA VAL A 119 14.71 -11.60 -14.18
C VAL A 119 16.21 -11.58 -13.97
N THR A 120 16.86 -10.43 -14.19
CA THR A 120 18.33 -10.30 -14.11
C THR A 120 18.83 -10.26 -12.68
N ASP A 121 18.15 -9.48 -11.83
CA ASP A 121 18.64 -9.17 -10.49
C ASP A 121 18.11 -10.15 -9.43
N GLY A 122 17.09 -10.95 -9.75
CA GLY A 122 16.35 -11.76 -8.78
C GLY A 122 15.58 -10.92 -7.75
N THR A 123 15.62 -9.60 -7.89
CA THR A 123 14.89 -8.60 -7.13
C THR A 123 14.18 -7.68 -8.11
N GLY A 124 13.15 -6.99 -7.71
CA GLY A 124 12.49 -6.10 -8.63
C GLY A 124 11.20 -5.52 -8.05
N VAL A 125 10.47 -4.84 -8.90
CA VAL A 125 9.17 -4.29 -8.51
C VAL A 125 8.14 -5.40 -8.29
N SER A 126 7.21 -5.16 -7.39
CA SER A 126 5.98 -5.94 -7.35
C SER A 126 4.98 -5.39 -8.39
N PHE A 127 4.34 -6.29 -9.13
CA PHE A 127 3.37 -5.88 -10.16
C PHE A 127 1.97 -5.76 -9.54
N ALA A 128 1.39 -4.56 -9.58
CA ALA A 128 0.04 -4.27 -9.08
C ALA A 128 -0.92 -4.06 -10.26
N LEU A 129 -1.88 -4.96 -10.43
CA LEU A 129 -2.82 -4.91 -11.56
C LEU A 129 -3.94 -3.91 -11.30
N SER A 130 -4.01 -2.85 -12.10
CA SER A 130 -4.99 -1.77 -11.96
C SER A 130 -6.42 -2.25 -12.13
N LYS A 131 -6.72 -3.03 -13.16
CA LYS A 131 -8.09 -3.39 -13.52
C LYS A 131 -8.88 -3.99 -12.35
N GLY A 132 -8.33 -5.01 -11.70
CA GLY A 132 -9.03 -5.67 -10.58
C GLY A 132 -9.15 -4.78 -9.35
N LEU A 133 -8.13 -3.97 -9.06
CA LEU A 133 -8.15 -3.02 -7.96
C LEU A 133 -9.19 -1.92 -8.20
N ASP A 134 -9.15 -1.26 -9.36
CA ASP A 134 -10.06 -0.17 -9.70
C ASP A 134 -11.52 -0.63 -9.70
N GLU A 135 -11.82 -1.79 -10.32
CA GLU A 135 -13.15 -2.40 -10.29
C GLU A 135 -13.59 -2.75 -8.86
N GLY A 136 -12.70 -3.20 -7.99
CA GLY A 136 -12.98 -3.50 -6.58
C GLY A 136 -13.44 -2.26 -5.83
N PHE A 137 -12.71 -1.15 -5.94
CA PHE A 137 -13.06 0.12 -5.29
C PHE A 137 -14.34 0.74 -5.88
N MET A 138 -14.52 0.66 -7.19
CA MET A 138 -15.77 1.12 -7.82
C MET A 138 -17.00 0.36 -7.33
N ARG A 139 -16.90 -0.96 -7.07
CA ARG A 139 -17.98 -1.74 -6.48
C ARG A 139 -18.31 -1.32 -5.05
N GLN A 140 -17.35 -0.73 -4.33
CA GLN A 140 -17.55 -0.16 -3.00
C GLN A 140 -18.09 1.27 -3.04
N GLY A 141 -18.37 1.82 -4.22
CA GLY A 141 -18.96 3.13 -4.41
C GLY A 141 -17.97 4.28 -4.61
N HIS A 142 -16.67 3.98 -4.74
CA HIS A 142 -15.68 5.02 -5.07
C HIS A 142 -15.73 5.37 -6.55
N PRO A 143 -15.63 6.65 -6.94
CA PRO A 143 -15.51 7.04 -8.33
C PRO A 143 -14.20 6.52 -8.92
N VAL A 144 -14.17 6.28 -10.23
CA VAL A 144 -13.02 5.70 -10.92
C VAL A 144 -11.75 6.55 -10.79
N GLU A 145 -11.92 7.86 -10.75
CA GLU A 145 -10.85 8.84 -10.58
C GLU A 145 -10.11 8.62 -9.24
N LEU A 146 -10.85 8.39 -8.16
CA LEU A 146 -10.26 8.06 -6.85
C LEU A 146 -9.65 6.66 -6.84
N ALA A 147 -10.30 5.67 -7.46
CA ALA A 147 -9.75 4.32 -7.55
C ALA A 147 -8.37 4.32 -8.25
N ARG A 148 -8.22 5.09 -9.32
CA ARG A 148 -6.96 5.26 -10.05
C ARG A 148 -5.87 5.98 -9.27
N MET A 149 -6.23 6.90 -8.39
CA MET A 149 -5.27 7.64 -7.55
C MET A 149 -4.69 6.82 -6.41
N ARG A 150 -5.24 5.64 -6.12
CA ARG A 150 -4.73 4.79 -5.04
C ARG A 150 -3.29 4.36 -5.34
N ALA A 151 -2.41 4.63 -4.40
CA ALA A 151 -1.02 4.21 -4.43
C ALA A 151 -0.78 3.02 -3.49
N LYS A 152 0.21 2.21 -3.81
CA LYS A 152 0.61 1.09 -2.96
C LYS A 152 1.32 1.59 -1.72
N VAL A 153 0.81 1.21 -0.56
CA VAL A 153 1.31 1.65 0.76
C VAL A 153 1.69 0.49 1.69
N GLY A 154 1.67 -0.72 1.18
CA GLY A 154 2.04 -1.96 1.89
C GLY A 154 2.22 -3.12 0.91
N CYS A 155 2.36 -4.34 1.41
CA CYS A 155 2.63 -5.52 0.57
C CYS A 155 1.59 -5.72 -0.53
N ASN A 156 0.30 -5.63 -0.18
CA ASN A 156 -0.84 -5.74 -1.11
C ASN A 156 -1.90 -4.65 -0.91
N TRP A 157 -1.57 -3.59 -0.21
CA TRP A 157 -2.48 -2.54 0.20
C TRP A 157 -2.33 -1.32 -0.67
N THR A 158 -3.42 -0.63 -0.87
CA THR A 158 -3.43 0.67 -1.54
C THR A 158 -4.21 1.67 -0.71
N ALA A 159 -3.79 2.93 -0.74
CA ALA A 159 -4.46 4.03 -0.07
C ALA A 159 -4.55 5.26 -0.98
N LEU A 160 -5.41 6.20 -0.63
CA LEU A 160 -5.52 7.50 -1.27
C LEU A 160 -4.60 8.49 -0.54
N PRO A 161 -3.45 8.86 -1.13
CA PRO A 161 -2.50 9.76 -0.49
C PRO A 161 -3.14 11.09 -0.11
N GLY A 162 -2.90 11.53 1.13
CA GLY A 162 -3.40 12.79 1.66
C GLY A 162 -4.90 12.84 1.99
N ILE A 163 -5.66 11.78 1.76
CA ILE A 163 -7.12 11.74 1.94
C ILE A 163 -7.53 10.63 2.91
N GLU A 164 -6.76 9.55 2.95
CA GLU A 164 -7.09 8.32 3.66
C GLU A 164 -6.10 8.06 4.80
N TYR A 165 -6.64 7.58 5.92
CA TYR A 165 -5.86 6.98 7.00
C TYR A 165 -5.96 5.46 6.90
N PRO A 166 -4.99 4.77 6.28
CA PRO A 166 -5.00 3.34 6.10
C PRO A 166 -4.36 2.64 7.29
N LEU A 167 -5.15 1.90 8.04
CA LEU A 167 -4.67 1.05 9.14
C LEU A 167 -4.28 -0.32 8.59
N GLN A 168 -2.98 -0.54 8.45
CA GLN A 168 -2.42 -1.77 7.90
C GLN A 168 -1.73 -2.60 8.99
N ASP A 169 -1.59 -3.90 8.76
CA ASP A 169 -0.86 -4.87 9.60
C ASP A 169 -1.27 -4.93 11.09
N VAL A 170 -2.26 -4.16 11.48
CA VAL A 170 -2.74 -4.10 12.88
C VAL A 170 -3.84 -5.10 13.16
N THR A 171 -4.34 -5.79 12.13
CA THR A 171 -5.49 -6.67 12.25
C THR A 171 -5.30 -7.92 11.41
N ARG A 172 -5.36 -9.07 12.05
CA ARG A 172 -5.18 -10.37 11.41
C ARG A 172 -6.29 -11.32 11.82
N LEU A 173 -6.88 -12.01 10.84
CA LEU A 173 -7.89 -13.03 11.04
C LEU A 173 -7.30 -14.40 10.72
N CYS A 174 -7.16 -15.26 11.72
CA CYS A 174 -6.75 -16.64 11.50
C CYS A 174 -7.94 -17.45 10.97
N LEU A 175 -7.86 -17.89 9.70
CA LEU A 175 -8.90 -18.69 9.07
C LEU A 175 -8.88 -20.16 9.52
N ILE A 176 -7.74 -20.63 10.00
CA ILE A 176 -7.55 -22.04 10.42
C ILE A 176 -8.30 -22.33 11.72
N THR A 177 -8.28 -21.42 12.70
CA THR A 177 -8.93 -21.65 14.00
C THR A 177 -10.42 -21.95 13.87
N PRO A 178 -11.23 -21.16 13.13
CA PRO A 178 -12.63 -21.49 12.85
C PRO A 178 -12.82 -22.86 12.17
N LEU A 179 -11.92 -23.23 11.27
CA LEU A 179 -11.97 -24.55 10.61
C LEU A 179 -11.75 -25.69 11.61
N LEU A 180 -10.72 -25.58 12.44
CA LEU A 180 -10.42 -26.60 13.45
C LEU A 180 -11.55 -26.75 14.47
N MET A 181 -12.15 -25.65 14.91
CA MET A 181 -13.33 -25.69 15.79
C MET A 181 -14.51 -26.42 15.13
N GLY A 182 -14.81 -26.09 13.86
CA GLY A 182 -15.84 -26.80 13.12
C GLY A 182 -15.53 -28.29 12.88
N LEU A 183 -14.26 -28.63 12.68
CA LEU A 183 -13.80 -30.01 12.53
C LEU A 183 -13.95 -30.78 13.86
N ASP A 184 -13.59 -30.21 14.98
CA ASP A 184 -13.76 -30.84 16.30
C ASP A 184 -15.23 -31.14 16.58
N GLU A 185 -16.13 -30.20 16.26
CA GLU A 185 -17.59 -30.40 16.37
C GLU A 185 -18.08 -31.50 15.42
N LEU A 186 -17.59 -31.53 14.18
CA LEU A 186 -17.92 -32.59 13.21
C LEU A 186 -17.49 -33.97 13.71
N MET A 187 -16.26 -34.05 14.25
CA MET A 187 -15.71 -35.33 14.75
C MET A 187 -16.42 -35.83 16.00
N ALA A 188 -17.07 -34.98 16.76
CA ALA A 188 -17.92 -35.35 17.89
C ALA A 188 -19.25 -35.99 17.48
N LEU A 189 -19.68 -35.84 16.21
CA LEU A 189 -20.89 -36.45 15.70
C LEU A 189 -20.70 -37.95 15.42
N PRO A 190 -21.81 -38.75 15.42
CA PRO A 190 -21.82 -40.10 14.83
C PRO A 190 -21.33 -40.06 13.38
N GLU A 191 -20.62 -41.10 12.94
CA GLU A 191 -20.02 -41.14 11.59
C GLU A 191 -21.05 -40.93 10.48
N SER A 192 -22.26 -41.44 10.65
CA SER A 192 -23.37 -41.28 9.69
C SER A 192 -23.88 -39.85 9.53
N GLU A 193 -23.54 -38.97 10.45
CA GLU A 193 -23.95 -37.55 10.45
C GLU A 193 -22.81 -36.58 10.03
N ARG A 194 -21.62 -37.13 9.80
CA ARG A 194 -20.47 -36.33 9.39
C ARG A 194 -20.56 -35.98 7.91
N THR A 195 -20.89 -34.73 7.63
CA THR A 195 -20.98 -34.23 6.24
C THR A 195 -20.14 -33.00 6.04
N LEU A 196 -19.74 -32.75 4.78
CA LEU A 196 -19.03 -31.54 4.41
C LEU A 196 -19.89 -30.30 4.62
N ASP A 197 -21.20 -30.40 4.37
CA ASP A 197 -22.16 -29.30 4.57
C ASP A 197 -22.21 -28.88 6.04
N TYR A 198 -22.19 -29.87 6.97
CA TYR A 198 -22.12 -29.56 8.41
C TYR A 198 -20.82 -28.84 8.75
N LEU A 199 -19.67 -29.34 8.28
CA LEU A 199 -18.38 -28.69 8.50
C LEU A 199 -18.39 -27.25 7.97
N TRP A 200 -18.91 -27.03 6.77
CA TRP A 200 -18.99 -25.72 6.15
C TRP A 200 -19.87 -24.75 6.94
N GLU A 201 -21.01 -25.21 7.41
CA GLU A 201 -21.91 -24.42 8.27
C GLU A 201 -21.22 -24.01 9.58
N ARG A 202 -20.54 -24.94 10.25
CA ARG A 202 -19.82 -24.68 11.49
C ARG A 202 -18.64 -23.73 11.27
N TYR A 203 -17.86 -23.95 10.20
CA TYR A 203 -16.80 -23.04 9.82
C TYR A 203 -17.31 -21.60 9.64
N ARG A 204 -18.36 -21.41 8.89
CA ARG A 204 -18.97 -20.09 8.67
C ARG A 204 -19.43 -19.44 9.98
N THR A 205 -20.02 -20.22 10.87
CA THR A 205 -20.46 -19.75 12.18
C THR A 205 -19.31 -19.23 13.03
N HIS A 206 -18.24 -20.01 13.13
CA HIS A 206 -17.06 -19.62 13.90
C HIS A 206 -16.28 -18.47 13.24
N LEU A 207 -16.23 -18.44 11.91
CA LEU A 207 -15.64 -17.33 11.17
C LEU A 207 -16.40 -16.02 11.41
N ALA A 208 -17.73 -16.04 11.34
CA ALA A 208 -18.56 -14.88 11.63
C ALA A 208 -18.33 -14.35 13.05
N PHE A 209 -18.32 -15.24 14.04
CA PHE A 209 -17.99 -14.88 15.42
C PHE A 209 -16.61 -14.24 15.55
N SER A 210 -15.61 -14.77 14.84
CA SER A 210 -14.25 -14.22 14.85
C SER A 210 -14.19 -12.83 14.23
N VAL A 211 -14.95 -12.59 13.16
CA VAL A 211 -15.06 -11.26 12.51
C VAL A 211 -15.73 -10.26 13.46
N ASP A 212 -16.82 -10.66 14.13
CA ASP A 212 -17.53 -9.79 15.08
C ASP A 212 -16.64 -9.40 16.27
N ALA A 213 -15.93 -10.37 16.84
CA ALA A 213 -14.98 -10.11 17.93
C ALA A 213 -13.83 -9.18 17.50
N LEU A 214 -13.31 -9.39 16.28
CA LEU A 214 -12.28 -8.54 15.71
C LEU A 214 -12.79 -7.11 15.50
N LYS A 215 -14.01 -6.96 14.98
CA LYS A 215 -14.64 -5.65 14.79
C LYS A 215 -14.80 -4.93 16.13
N GLU A 216 -15.34 -5.59 17.16
CA GLU A 216 -15.51 -5.01 18.49
C GLU A 216 -14.18 -4.54 19.08
N GLY A 217 -13.13 -5.37 18.96
CA GLY A 217 -11.78 -5.03 19.41
C GLY A 217 -11.22 -3.81 18.67
N LYS A 218 -11.46 -3.72 17.37
CA LYS A 218 -11.02 -2.56 16.56
C LYS A 218 -11.76 -1.29 16.94
N ASP A 219 -13.07 -1.34 17.05
CA ASP A 219 -13.88 -0.19 17.45
C ASP A 219 -13.40 0.35 18.81
N TYR A 220 -13.13 -0.55 19.76
CA TYR A 220 -12.57 -0.20 21.07
C TYR A 220 -11.20 0.51 20.95
N HIS A 221 -10.31 0.01 20.10
CA HIS A 221 -8.99 0.64 19.88
C HIS A 221 -9.10 1.98 19.18
N MET A 222 -9.91 2.08 18.13
CA MET A 222 -10.08 3.33 17.37
C MET A 222 -10.63 4.47 18.22
N GLU A 223 -11.60 4.20 19.08
CA GLU A 223 -12.13 5.21 20.02
C GLU A 223 -11.06 5.82 20.94
N ARG A 224 -9.96 5.09 21.16
CA ARG A 224 -8.88 5.48 22.10
C ARG A 224 -7.61 5.94 21.42
N HIS A 225 -7.45 5.55 20.15
CA HIS A 225 -6.21 5.75 19.39
C HIS A 225 -5.77 7.22 19.39
N ALA A 226 -6.64 8.11 18.97
CA ALA A 226 -6.35 9.53 18.88
C ALA A 226 -5.94 10.20 20.22
N ARG A 227 -6.34 9.61 21.35
CA ARG A 227 -5.98 10.13 22.68
C ARG A 227 -4.70 9.53 23.21
N SER A 228 -4.46 8.27 22.90
CA SER A 228 -3.32 7.50 23.46
C SER A 228 -2.10 7.55 22.54
N PHE A 229 -2.32 7.67 21.25
CA PHE A 229 -1.27 7.64 20.23
C PHE A 229 -1.68 8.46 19.00
N PRO A 230 -1.72 9.81 19.11
CA PRO A 230 -2.17 10.68 18.03
C PRO A 230 -1.22 10.62 16.81
N GLU A 231 -1.78 10.73 15.63
CA GLU A 231 -1.09 10.67 14.34
C GLU A 231 -0.49 12.04 13.97
N ILE A 232 0.41 12.57 14.82
CA ILE A 232 0.91 13.95 14.74
C ILE A 232 1.49 14.29 13.37
N VAL A 233 2.31 13.39 12.79
CA VAL A 233 2.97 13.64 11.51
C VAL A 233 1.96 13.52 10.38
N LEU A 234 1.15 12.46 10.35
CA LEU A 234 0.13 12.22 9.34
C LEU A 234 -0.89 13.38 9.29
N ASN A 235 -1.29 13.90 10.44
CA ASN A 235 -2.23 15.02 10.53
C ASN A 235 -1.77 16.28 9.79
N LEU A 236 -0.46 16.47 9.63
CA LEU A 236 0.12 17.60 8.90
C LEU A 236 0.15 17.39 7.38
N PHE A 237 0.06 16.13 6.91
CA PHE A 237 0.17 15.77 5.50
C PHE A 237 -1.14 15.27 4.88
N CYS A 238 -2.20 15.16 5.68
CA CYS A 238 -3.53 14.83 5.19
C CYS A 238 -4.43 16.06 5.16
N HIS A 239 -5.33 16.10 4.18
CA HIS A 239 -6.42 17.05 4.14
C HIS A 239 -7.44 16.71 5.24
N GLY A 240 -7.90 17.72 5.93
CA GLY A 240 -8.96 17.63 6.93
C GLY A 240 -8.52 17.70 8.39
N PRO A 241 -7.46 17.02 8.87
CA PRO A 241 -7.12 17.03 10.29
C PRO A 241 -6.90 18.43 10.87
N VAL A 242 -6.13 19.28 10.19
CA VAL A 242 -5.86 20.65 10.63
C VAL A 242 -7.12 21.50 10.56
N GLU A 243 -7.86 21.45 9.47
CA GLU A 243 -9.08 22.21 9.24
C GLU A 243 -10.20 21.84 10.21
N ARG A 244 -10.32 20.55 10.55
CA ARG A 244 -11.34 20.03 11.46
C ARG A 244 -10.92 20.09 12.93
N GLY A 245 -9.63 20.25 13.21
CA GLY A 245 -9.07 20.16 14.56
C GLY A 245 -9.24 18.74 15.15
N LEU A 246 -9.19 17.70 14.31
CA LEU A 246 -9.38 16.31 14.68
C LEU A 246 -8.20 15.47 14.20
N ASP A 247 -7.78 14.52 15.03
CA ASP A 247 -6.80 13.51 14.63
C ASP A 247 -7.35 12.63 13.49
N ALA A 248 -6.46 12.16 12.60
CA ALA A 248 -6.84 11.27 11.51
C ALA A 248 -7.62 10.04 11.99
N ALA A 249 -7.19 9.45 13.11
CA ALA A 249 -7.86 8.30 13.73
C ALA A 249 -9.23 8.65 14.38
N ALA A 250 -9.51 9.94 14.61
CA ALA A 250 -10.77 10.42 15.16
C ALA A 250 -11.72 11.01 14.09
N GLY A 251 -11.51 10.71 12.81
CA GLY A 251 -12.31 11.23 11.71
C GLY A 251 -11.81 12.57 11.16
N GLY A 252 -10.55 12.91 11.40
CA GLY A 252 -9.91 14.09 10.81
C GLY A 252 -9.73 13.98 9.31
N VAL A 253 -9.55 12.78 8.77
CA VAL A 253 -9.48 12.49 7.33
C VAL A 253 -10.84 12.13 6.74
N ASP A 254 -10.95 12.13 5.41
CA ASP A 254 -12.21 11.80 4.74
C ASP A 254 -12.50 10.30 4.74
N ILE A 255 -11.47 9.47 4.70
CA ILE A 255 -11.59 8.01 4.65
C ILE A 255 -10.66 7.39 5.70
N VAL A 256 -11.24 6.53 6.54
CA VAL A 256 -10.47 5.62 7.41
C VAL A 256 -10.69 4.22 6.89
N ASP A 257 -9.63 3.57 6.46
CA ASP A 257 -9.66 2.21 5.93
C ASP A 257 -8.95 1.24 6.87
N LEU A 258 -9.53 0.06 7.03
CA LEU A 258 -8.97 -1.00 7.84
C LEU A 258 -8.69 -2.22 7.00
N ALA A 259 -7.44 -2.54 6.97
CA ALA A 259 -6.99 -3.74 6.30
C ALA A 259 -6.95 -4.94 7.25
N VAL A 260 -7.48 -6.07 6.81
CA VAL A 260 -7.52 -7.33 7.58
C VAL A 260 -6.77 -8.40 6.80
N ASP A 261 -5.68 -8.90 7.37
CA ASP A 261 -4.94 -10.03 6.81
C ASP A 261 -5.63 -11.36 7.12
N GLY A 262 -5.95 -12.14 6.09
CA GLY A 262 -6.39 -13.52 6.23
C GLY A 262 -5.21 -14.49 6.34
N ILE A 263 -5.01 -15.09 7.52
CA ILE A 263 -3.92 -16.05 7.75
C ILE A 263 -4.41 -17.47 7.53
N GLY A 264 -3.64 -18.26 6.77
CA GLY A 264 -3.89 -19.69 6.58
C GLY A 264 -4.86 -20.03 5.45
N LEU A 265 -5.12 -19.11 4.51
CA LEU A 265 -6.02 -19.36 3.38
C LEU A 265 -5.65 -20.61 2.57
N ALA A 266 -4.36 -20.88 2.39
CA ALA A 266 -3.92 -22.07 1.66
C ALA A 266 -4.16 -23.40 2.43
N THR A 267 -4.48 -23.34 3.72
CA THR A 267 -4.74 -24.50 4.56
C THR A 267 -6.24 -24.80 4.69
N VAL A 268 -7.06 -23.78 4.58
CA VAL A 268 -8.52 -23.85 4.62
C VAL A 268 -9.09 -24.10 3.23
#